data_05e4d0b1d46c4e6febf81f542ee53b1e
#
_entry.id   05e4d0b1d46c4e6febf81f542ee53b1e
#
_cell.length_a   1.000
_cell.length_b   1.000
_cell.length_c   1.000
_cell.angle_alpha   90.00
_cell.angle_beta   90.00
_cell.angle_gamma   90.00
#
_symmetry.space_group_name_H-M   'P 1'
#
loop_
_entity.id
_entity.type
_entity.pdbx_description
1 polymer ?
#
loop_
_entity_poly.entity_id
_entity_poly.type
_entity_poly.pdbx_seq_one_letter_code
_entity_poly.pdbx_strand_id
1 'polypeptide(L)'
;RQIQKIKSTYTDGLLALIQPEGRIHTTFKQTVTATGRISSVEPNLQNIPVRTDEGRNIRRAFIPAEGCVLLDGDYSQIELRVLAHLSGDEHLIRAFNEDEDIHTSTAARVFNVPVGEVDAQMRRAAKAVNFGIIYGISDFGLASNIGVSRRQAGEYIKEYFQSYPKIKEFMDRCVSTAKEKGYAQTIMGRRRPMPELTSSNYNTRTFGERAAMNMPVQGSAADIIKAAMIKTAQALKDKKLKSRLILQVHDELIIEAPEGEAEEAGLLLKECMENVLKLSVPLKVEVKAGKSWYETK
;
A
#
# COMPACT_ATOMS: atom_id res chain seq x y z
N ARG A 1 16.22 13.82 -17.90
CA ARG A 1 16.44 12.51 -17.24
C ARG A 1 15.13 11.71 -17.13
N GLN A 2 14.01 12.31 -16.67
CA GLN A 2 12.74 11.62 -16.51
C GLN A 2 12.19 11.09 -17.85
N ILE A 3 12.09 11.92 -18.88
CA ILE A 3 11.64 11.52 -20.24
C ILE A 3 12.53 10.40 -20.80
N GLN A 4 13.86 10.50 -20.63
CA GLN A 4 14.78 9.45 -21.09
C GLN A 4 14.54 8.12 -20.39
N LYS A 5 14.26 8.14 -19.06
CA LYS A 5 13.90 6.94 -18.30
C LYS A 5 12.56 6.35 -18.80
N ILE A 6 11.56 7.20 -19.05
CA ILE A 6 10.27 6.77 -19.58
C ILE A 6 10.47 6.08 -20.93
N LYS A 7 11.21 6.73 -21.86
CA LYS A 7 11.50 6.18 -23.17
C LYS A 7 12.21 4.83 -23.07
N SER A 8 13.36 4.77 -22.41
CA SER A 8 14.19 3.56 -22.40
C SER A 8 13.56 2.39 -21.63
N THR A 9 12.86 2.67 -20.51
CA THR A 9 12.34 1.60 -19.64
C THR A 9 10.95 1.15 -20.07
N TYR A 10 10.08 2.09 -20.42
CA TYR A 10 8.66 1.77 -20.64
C TYR A 10 8.28 1.76 -22.12
N THR A 11 8.80 2.67 -22.96
CA THR A 11 8.48 2.64 -24.38
C THR A 11 9.31 1.58 -25.09
N ASP A 12 10.62 1.76 -25.17
CA ASP A 12 11.49 0.84 -25.91
C ASP A 12 11.60 -0.53 -25.21
N GLY A 13 11.71 -0.51 -23.87
CA GLY A 13 11.89 -1.72 -23.08
C GLY A 13 10.66 -2.64 -23.05
N LEU A 14 9.44 -2.09 -23.01
CA LEU A 14 8.22 -2.93 -23.03
C LEU A 14 7.91 -3.47 -24.42
N LEU A 15 8.14 -2.68 -25.49
CA LEU A 15 7.93 -3.16 -26.87
C LEU A 15 8.76 -4.41 -27.18
N ALA A 16 10.00 -4.47 -26.66
CA ALA A 16 10.89 -5.62 -26.86
C ALA A 16 10.43 -6.90 -26.12
N LEU A 17 9.48 -6.76 -25.16
CA LEU A 17 8.99 -7.87 -24.33
C LEU A 17 7.60 -8.36 -24.75
N ILE A 18 7.02 -7.77 -25.80
CA ILE A 18 5.75 -8.25 -26.35
C ILE A 18 5.96 -9.63 -26.96
N GLN A 19 5.21 -10.61 -26.46
CA GLN A 19 5.24 -11.99 -26.95
C GLN A 19 4.45 -12.12 -28.27
N PRO A 20 4.62 -13.23 -29.03
CA PRO A 20 3.92 -13.43 -30.32
C PRO A 20 2.40 -13.31 -30.27
N GLU A 21 1.79 -13.62 -29.12
CA GLU A 21 0.35 -13.47 -28.87
C GLU A 21 -0.06 -12.01 -28.53
N GLY A 22 0.86 -11.04 -28.61
CA GLY A 22 0.60 -9.62 -28.35
C GLY A 22 0.54 -9.24 -26.87
N ARG A 23 0.99 -10.09 -25.95
CA ARG A 23 0.92 -9.85 -24.51
C ARG A 23 2.31 -9.66 -23.90
N ILE A 24 2.34 -8.99 -22.73
CA ILE A 24 3.53 -8.86 -21.88
C ILE A 24 3.30 -9.68 -20.61
N HIS A 25 4.24 -10.53 -20.27
CA HIS A 25 4.22 -11.35 -19.07
C HIS A 25 5.33 -10.93 -18.12
N THR A 26 4.96 -10.53 -16.92
CA THR A 26 5.92 -10.30 -15.83
C THR A 26 6.18 -11.57 -15.04
N THR A 27 7.35 -11.69 -14.43
CA THR A 27 7.65 -12.73 -13.45
C THR A 27 7.43 -12.18 -12.04
N PHE A 28 6.56 -12.83 -11.26
CA PHE A 28 6.36 -12.51 -9.85
C PHE A 28 7.31 -13.30 -8.96
N LYS A 29 8.15 -12.60 -8.20
CA LYS A 29 9.06 -13.17 -7.20
C LYS A 29 8.42 -13.08 -5.81
N GLN A 30 8.17 -14.22 -5.18
CA GLN A 30 7.45 -14.29 -3.89
C GLN A 30 8.35 -14.21 -2.66
N THR A 31 9.66 -14.43 -2.82
CA THR A 31 10.62 -14.62 -1.72
C THR A 31 11.72 -13.56 -1.64
N VAL A 32 11.65 -12.51 -2.47
CA VAL A 32 12.71 -11.49 -2.55
C VAL A 32 12.58 -10.42 -1.48
N THR A 33 11.35 -9.99 -1.18
CA THR A 33 11.14 -8.89 -0.24
C THR A 33 11.09 -9.39 1.21
N ALA A 34 11.75 -8.67 2.11
CA ALA A 34 11.79 -9.03 3.53
C ALA A 34 10.44 -8.91 4.24
N THR A 35 9.50 -8.12 3.70
CA THR A 35 8.16 -7.91 4.24
C THR A 35 7.13 -8.93 3.72
N GLY A 36 7.52 -9.78 2.77
CA GLY A 36 6.60 -10.72 2.12
C GLY A 36 5.79 -10.12 0.97
N ARG A 37 6.01 -8.85 0.60
CA ARG A 37 5.45 -8.30 -0.65
C ARG A 37 5.92 -9.12 -1.85
N ILE A 38 5.10 -9.22 -2.87
CA ILE A 38 5.49 -9.78 -4.17
C ILE A 38 6.28 -8.71 -4.94
N SER A 39 7.34 -9.12 -5.62
CA SER A 39 8.12 -8.26 -6.51
C SER A 39 7.88 -8.69 -7.96
N SER A 40 7.70 -7.73 -8.85
CA SER A 40 7.50 -7.93 -10.29
C SER A 40 8.82 -7.63 -11.02
N VAL A 41 9.26 -8.53 -11.90
CA VAL A 41 10.50 -8.39 -12.70
C VAL A 41 10.28 -8.88 -14.13
N GLU A 42 11.05 -8.35 -15.05
CA GLU A 42 11.13 -8.78 -16.46
C GLU A 42 9.78 -8.81 -17.19
N PRO A 43 9.05 -7.68 -17.30
CA PRO A 43 9.34 -6.34 -16.79
C PRO A 43 8.78 -6.09 -15.38
N ASN A 44 9.29 -5.05 -14.68
CA ASN A 44 8.67 -4.61 -13.43
C ASN A 44 7.43 -3.76 -13.71
N LEU A 45 6.26 -4.36 -13.67
CA LEU A 45 4.98 -3.67 -13.89
C LEU A 45 4.47 -2.92 -12.65
N GLN A 46 5.06 -3.17 -11.46
CA GLN A 46 4.69 -2.45 -10.23
C GLN A 46 5.29 -1.05 -10.12
N ASN A 47 6.25 -0.69 -10.99
CA ASN A 47 6.94 0.59 -10.95
C ASN A 47 6.55 1.54 -12.08
N ILE A 48 5.46 1.28 -12.83
CA ILE A 48 4.96 2.20 -13.84
C ILE A 48 4.54 3.50 -13.16
N PRO A 49 5.10 4.67 -13.55
CA PRO A 49 4.87 5.93 -12.86
C PRO A 49 3.39 6.33 -12.86
N VAL A 50 2.92 6.87 -11.70
CA VAL A 50 1.53 7.32 -11.54
C VAL A 50 1.41 8.79 -11.13
N ARG A 51 2.55 9.43 -10.79
CA ARG A 51 2.55 10.80 -10.24
C ARG A 51 2.56 11.89 -11.31
N THR A 52 3.05 11.58 -12.50
CA THR A 52 3.11 12.52 -13.63
C THR A 52 2.18 12.09 -14.74
N ASP A 53 1.69 13.03 -15.54
CA ASP A 53 0.77 12.74 -16.65
C ASP A 53 1.43 11.85 -17.70
N GLU A 54 2.71 12.10 -18.03
CA GLU A 54 3.46 11.26 -18.96
C GLU A 54 3.61 9.83 -18.45
N GLY A 55 3.85 9.67 -17.14
CA GLY A 55 3.93 8.36 -16.51
C GLY A 55 2.61 7.62 -16.54
N ARG A 56 1.51 8.30 -16.19
CA ARG A 56 0.16 7.72 -16.23
C ARG A 56 -0.24 7.32 -17.65
N ASN A 57 0.15 8.08 -18.67
CA ASN A 57 -0.16 7.78 -20.06
C ASN A 57 0.41 6.44 -20.53
N ILE A 58 1.49 5.91 -19.91
CA ILE A 58 2.00 4.56 -20.20
C ILE A 58 0.93 3.51 -19.93
N ARG A 59 0.10 3.68 -18.91
CA ARG A 59 -0.97 2.74 -18.57
C ARG A 59 -2.07 2.65 -19.64
N ARG A 60 -2.17 3.60 -20.58
CA ARG A 60 -3.08 3.53 -21.75
C ARG A 60 -2.71 2.41 -22.72
N ALA A 61 -1.42 2.01 -22.74
CA ALA A 61 -0.95 0.93 -23.58
C ALA A 61 -1.30 -0.47 -23.05
N PHE A 62 -1.72 -0.57 -21.78
CA PHE A 62 -2.15 -1.83 -21.18
C PHE A 62 -3.66 -1.95 -21.33
N ILE A 63 -4.06 -2.73 -22.30
CA ILE A 63 -5.46 -2.99 -22.68
C ILE A 63 -5.82 -4.46 -22.46
N PRO A 64 -7.09 -4.79 -22.18
CA PRO A 64 -7.54 -6.18 -22.10
C PRO A 64 -7.59 -6.84 -23.47
N ALA A 65 -7.80 -8.15 -23.49
CA ALA A 65 -8.15 -8.87 -24.71
C ALA A 65 -9.46 -8.33 -25.33
N GLU A 66 -9.67 -8.58 -26.63
CA GLU A 66 -10.90 -8.20 -27.32
C GLU A 66 -12.14 -8.78 -26.62
N GLY A 67 -13.19 -7.97 -26.47
CA GLY A 67 -14.41 -8.33 -25.74
C GLY A 67 -14.27 -8.38 -24.21
N CYS A 68 -13.13 -7.93 -23.67
CA CYS A 68 -12.88 -7.87 -22.25
C CYS A 68 -12.75 -6.43 -21.72
N VAL A 69 -12.76 -6.31 -20.40
CA VAL A 69 -12.42 -5.10 -19.62
C VAL A 69 -11.40 -5.47 -18.54
N LEU A 70 -10.65 -4.47 -18.05
CA LEU A 70 -9.86 -4.57 -16.83
C LEU A 70 -10.71 -4.13 -15.64
N LEU A 71 -10.66 -4.91 -14.57
CA LEU A 71 -11.23 -4.57 -13.27
C LEU A 71 -10.07 -4.40 -12.30
N ASP A 72 -9.97 -3.25 -11.68
CA ASP A 72 -8.92 -2.90 -10.72
C ASP A 72 -9.55 -2.72 -9.33
N GLY A 73 -9.27 -3.65 -8.42
CA GLY A 73 -9.64 -3.58 -7.02
C GLY A 73 -8.49 -3.04 -6.19
N ASP A 74 -8.64 -1.87 -5.61
CA ASP A 74 -7.62 -1.17 -4.83
C ASP A 74 -8.06 -1.02 -3.37
N TYR A 75 -7.20 -1.46 -2.42
CA TYR A 75 -7.46 -1.25 -1.01
C TYR A 75 -7.31 0.23 -0.62
N SER A 76 -8.33 0.78 -0.02
CA SER A 76 -8.26 2.11 0.57
C SER A 76 -7.43 2.10 1.85
N GLN A 77 -6.21 2.63 1.79
CA GLN A 77 -5.33 2.91 2.95
C GLN A 77 -5.08 1.69 3.85
N ILE A 78 -4.82 0.52 3.26
CA ILE A 78 -4.69 -0.75 3.98
C ILE A 78 -3.67 -0.69 5.11
N GLU A 79 -2.51 -0.06 4.92
CA GLU A 79 -1.46 0.02 5.95
C GLU A 79 -1.93 0.83 7.18
N LEU A 80 -2.69 1.91 6.98
CA LEU A 80 -3.27 2.69 8.08
C LEU A 80 -4.38 1.92 8.80
N ARG A 81 -5.18 1.13 8.09
CA ARG A 81 -6.20 0.26 8.70
C ARG A 81 -5.57 -0.88 9.50
N VAL A 82 -4.50 -1.46 9.00
CA VAL A 82 -3.69 -2.44 9.74
C VAL A 82 -3.05 -1.80 10.98
N LEU A 83 -2.50 -0.58 10.86
CA LEU A 83 -1.96 0.16 12.00
C LEU A 83 -3.01 0.44 13.06
N ALA A 84 -4.22 0.87 12.67
CA ALA A 84 -5.35 1.08 13.57
C ALA A 84 -5.67 -0.18 14.39
N HIS A 85 -5.76 -1.32 13.70
CA HIS A 85 -6.03 -2.61 14.32
C HIS A 85 -4.92 -3.05 15.28
N LEU A 86 -3.65 -2.99 14.85
CA LEU A 86 -2.51 -3.48 15.63
C LEU A 86 -2.16 -2.58 16.83
N SER A 87 -2.34 -1.27 16.70
CA SER A 87 -2.12 -0.33 17.79
C SER A 87 -3.26 -0.31 18.80
N GLY A 88 -4.49 -0.61 18.35
CA GLY A 88 -5.69 -0.46 19.15
C GLY A 88 -6.01 1.01 19.47
N ASP A 89 -5.53 1.97 18.67
CA ASP A 89 -5.80 3.38 18.87
C ASP A 89 -7.27 3.69 18.57
N GLU A 90 -8.00 4.12 19.61
CA GLU A 90 -9.46 4.31 19.55
C GLU A 90 -9.85 5.44 18.60
N HIS A 91 -9.04 6.47 18.49
CA HIS A 91 -9.31 7.60 17.60
C HIS A 91 -9.16 7.18 16.14
N LEU A 92 -8.10 6.43 15.83
CA LEU A 92 -7.86 5.93 14.48
C LEU A 92 -8.92 4.89 14.08
N ILE A 93 -9.27 3.99 15.01
CA ILE A 93 -10.34 2.98 14.81
C ILE A 93 -11.67 3.67 14.56
N ARG A 94 -12.04 4.67 15.36
CA ARG A 94 -13.30 5.41 15.20
C ARG A 94 -13.35 6.11 13.84
N ALA A 95 -12.30 6.83 13.47
CA ALA A 95 -12.25 7.55 12.19
C ALA A 95 -12.50 6.62 10.99
N PHE A 96 -11.92 5.40 11.01
CA PHE A 96 -12.17 4.41 9.96
C PHE A 96 -13.56 3.80 9.99
N ASN A 97 -14.13 3.60 11.16
CA ASN A 97 -15.49 3.03 11.31
C ASN A 97 -16.57 4.04 10.94
N GLU A 98 -16.34 5.33 11.19
CA GLU A 98 -17.23 6.44 10.83
C GLU A 98 -16.99 7.00 9.41
N ASP A 99 -16.07 6.37 8.65
CA ASP A 99 -15.72 6.74 7.27
C ASP A 99 -15.19 8.16 7.11
N GLU A 100 -14.51 8.68 8.12
CA GLU A 100 -13.87 9.98 8.08
C GLU A 100 -12.68 10.00 7.10
N ASP A 101 -12.41 11.16 6.48
CA ASP A 101 -11.11 11.38 5.81
C ASP A 101 -10.00 11.42 6.86
N ILE A 102 -9.29 10.28 7.00
CA ILE A 102 -8.24 10.11 8.00
C ILE A 102 -7.14 11.18 7.94
N HIS A 103 -6.84 11.72 6.76
CA HIS A 103 -5.83 12.75 6.63
C HIS A 103 -6.34 14.10 7.11
N THR A 104 -7.61 14.40 6.90
CA THR A 104 -8.28 15.60 7.42
C THR A 104 -8.48 15.49 8.93
N SER A 105 -8.95 14.35 9.43
CA SER A 105 -9.09 14.09 10.87
C SER A 105 -7.73 14.19 11.61
N THR A 106 -6.68 13.62 11.03
CA THR A 106 -5.31 13.77 11.58
C THR A 106 -4.84 15.22 11.55
N ALA A 107 -5.09 15.96 10.45
CA ALA A 107 -4.70 17.35 10.35
C ALA A 107 -5.37 18.21 11.42
N ALA A 108 -6.67 18.06 11.62
CA ALA A 108 -7.43 18.76 12.64
C ALA A 108 -6.81 18.58 14.04
N ARG A 109 -6.38 17.35 14.37
CA ARG A 109 -5.71 17.04 15.65
C ARG A 109 -4.31 17.60 15.75
N VAL A 110 -3.46 17.35 14.73
CA VAL A 110 -2.05 17.77 14.73
C VAL A 110 -1.89 19.29 14.74
N PHE A 111 -2.79 20.00 14.05
CA PHE A 111 -2.79 21.47 13.99
C PHE A 111 -3.71 22.11 15.03
N ASN A 112 -4.45 21.30 15.79
CA ASN A 112 -5.41 21.75 16.82
C ASN A 112 -6.42 22.76 16.26
N VAL A 113 -7.05 22.42 15.14
CA VAL A 113 -8.08 23.21 14.45
C VAL A 113 -9.35 22.38 14.23
N PRO A 114 -10.53 22.99 14.14
CA PRO A 114 -11.74 22.29 13.71
C PRO A 114 -11.57 21.64 12.33
N VAL A 115 -12.23 20.49 12.10
CA VAL A 115 -12.16 19.76 10.81
C VAL A 115 -12.48 20.65 9.60
N GLY A 116 -13.45 21.55 9.75
CA GLY A 116 -13.83 22.51 8.67
C GLY A 116 -12.79 23.59 8.35
N GLU A 117 -11.80 23.77 9.19
CA GLU A 117 -10.70 24.75 9.02
C GLU A 117 -9.42 24.11 8.47
N VAL A 118 -9.43 22.81 8.22
CA VAL A 118 -8.29 22.09 7.66
C VAL A 118 -8.09 22.46 6.20
N ASP A 119 -7.01 23.18 5.91
CA ASP A 119 -6.65 23.52 4.54
C ASP A 119 -5.89 22.37 3.80
N ALA A 120 -5.68 22.56 2.50
CA ALA A 120 -5.00 21.59 1.66
C ALA A 120 -3.53 21.34 2.07
N GLN A 121 -2.86 22.35 2.66
CA GLN A 121 -1.48 22.21 3.12
C GLN A 121 -1.41 21.39 4.42
N MET A 122 -2.28 21.66 5.37
CA MET A 122 -2.43 20.88 6.60
C MET A 122 -2.74 19.42 6.29
N ARG A 123 -3.71 19.18 5.41
CA ARG A 123 -4.08 17.82 4.98
C ARG A 123 -2.92 17.10 4.30
N ARG A 124 -2.14 17.79 3.46
CA ARG A 124 -0.93 17.23 2.82
C ARG A 124 0.15 16.89 3.84
N ALA A 125 0.39 17.77 4.80
CA ALA A 125 1.33 17.52 5.89
C ALA A 125 0.90 16.31 6.73
N ALA A 126 -0.37 16.25 7.15
CA ALA A 126 -0.92 15.12 7.89
C ALA A 126 -0.83 13.81 7.11
N LYS A 127 -1.09 13.83 5.79
CA LYS A 127 -0.89 12.66 4.92
C LYS A 127 0.56 12.20 4.94
N ALA A 128 1.53 13.10 4.85
CA ALA A 128 2.95 12.76 4.92
C ALA A 128 3.36 12.21 6.29
N VAL A 129 2.80 12.73 7.39
CA VAL A 129 3.00 12.20 8.75
C VAL A 129 2.39 10.81 8.88
N ASN A 130 1.13 10.61 8.51
CA ASN A 130 0.43 9.33 8.61
C ASN A 130 1.21 8.19 7.93
N PHE A 131 1.66 8.40 6.70
CA PHE A 131 2.48 7.40 6.01
C PHE A 131 3.90 7.34 6.57
N GLY A 132 4.49 8.49 6.88
CA GLY A 132 5.86 8.57 7.38
C GLY A 132 6.07 7.82 8.69
N ILE A 133 5.12 7.89 9.62
CA ILE A 133 5.18 7.20 10.92
C ILE A 133 5.30 5.68 10.74
N ILE A 134 4.55 5.08 9.82
CA ILE A 134 4.63 3.62 9.53
C ILE A 134 6.06 3.23 9.11
N TYR A 135 6.77 4.13 8.43
CA TYR A 135 8.14 3.91 7.96
C TYR A 135 9.23 4.45 8.91
N GLY A 136 8.84 4.92 10.09
CA GLY A 136 9.77 5.49 11.07
C GLY A 136 10.47 6.75 10.56
N ILE A 137 9.71 7.67 9.93
CA ILE A 137 10.23 8.91 9.37
C ILE A 137 10.87 9.77 10.46
N SER A 138 12.04 10.36 10.16
CA SER A 138 12.67 11.36 11.01
C SER A 138 12.14 12.77 10.73
N ASP A 139 12.37 13.69 11.67
CA ASP A 139 12.10 15.11 11.51
C ASP A 139 12.75 15.70 10.25
N PHE A 140 13.98 15.29 9.95
CA PHE A 140 14.69 15.68 8.72
C PHE A 140 13.99 15.12 7.45
N GLY A 141 13.61 13.85 7.48
CA GLY A 141 12.92 13.20 6.35
C GLY A 141 11.56 13.84 6.06
N LEU A 142 10.77 14.12 7.12
CA LEU A 142 9.49 14.79 6.99
C LEU A 142 9.65 16.22 6.47
N ALA A 143 10.58 16.99 7.04
CA ALA A 143 10.89 18.36 6.63
C ALA A 143 11.19 18.45 5.12
N SER A 144 12.04 17.55 4.62
CA SER A 144 12.38 17.47 3.20
C SER A 144 11.18 17.09 2.32
N ASN A 145 10.28 16.23 2.84
CA ASN A 145 9.12 15.74 2.07
C ASN A 145 8.05 16.83 1.87
N ILE A 146 7.76 17.61 2.90
CA ILE A 146 6.67 18.61 2.87
C ILE A 146 7.15 20.05 2.74
N GLY A 147 8.46 20.30 2.72
CA GLY A 147 9.04 21.64 2.50
C GLY A 147 8.90 22.58 3.70
N VAL A 148 9.02 22.05 4.93
CA VAL A 148 8.99 22.83 6.18
C VAL A 148 10.35 22.78 6.89
N SER A 149 10.54 23.60 7.92
CA SER A 149 11.74 23.50 8.75
C SER A 149 11.77 22.19 9.55
N ARG A 150 12.99 21.72 9.86
CA ARG A 150 13.18 20.52 10.69
C ARG A 150 12.47 20.63 12.05
N ARG A 151 12.46 21.84 12.66
CA ARG A 151 11.76 22.10 13.92
C ARG A 151 10.25 21.87 13.78
N GLN A 152 9.64 22.45 12.74
CA GLN A 152 8.20 22.26 12.47
C GLN A 152 7.85 20.79 12.22
N ALA A 153 8.68 20.08 11.44
CA ALA A 153 8.47 18.65 11.21
C ALA A 153 8.53 17.84 12.53
N GLY A 154 9.47 18.17 13.40
CA GLY A 154 9.56 17.57 14.74
C GLY A 154 8.34 17.86 15.62
N GLU A 155 7.83 19.09 15.56
CA GLU A 155 6.58 19.48 16.23
C GLU A 155 5.39 18.67 15.71
N TYR A 156 5.24 18.51 14.40
CA TYR A 156 4.15 17.69 13.80
C TYR A 156 4.22 16.22 14.23
N ILE A 157 5.41 15.62 14.26
CA ILE A 157 5.58 14.23 14.74
C ILE A 157 5.21 14.13 16.23
N LYS A 158 5.61 15.10 17.03
CA LYS A 158 5.29 15.13 18.45
C LYS A 158 3.79 15.25 18.69
N GLU A 159 3.12 16.20 18.05
CA GLU A 159 1.66 16.39 18.13
C GLU A 159 0.89 15.17 17.62
N TYR A 160 1.38 14.51 16.57
CA TYR A 160 0.82 13.26 16.10
C TYR A 160 0.84 12.19 17.21
N PHE A 161 1.97 11.95 17.85
CA PHE A 161 2.06 10.94 18.91
C PHE A 161 1.31 11.34 20.20
N GLN A 162 1.13 12.61 20.46
CA GLN A 162 0.25 13.08 21.53
C GLN A 162 -1.23 12.81 21.20
N SER A 163 -1.62 13.02 19.96
CA SER A 163 -2.98 12.75 19.46
C SER A 163 -3.32 11.27 19.34
N TYR A 164 -2.29 10.42 19.11
CA TYR A 164 -2.40 8.98 18.93
C TYR A 164 -1.40 8.22 19.81
N PRO A 165 -1.56 8.26 21.15
CA PRO A 165 -0.57 7.70 22.08
C PRO A 165 -0.39 6.19 21.94
N LYS A 166 -1.46 5.45 21.59
CA LYS A 166 -1.39 4.01 21.38
C LYS A 166 -0.58 3.61 20.15
N ILE A 167 -0.48 4.48 19.15
CA ILE A 167 0.43 4.25 18.02
C ILE A 167 1.89 4.34 18.50
N LYS A 168 2.24 5.33 19.35
CA LYS A 168 3.58 5.42 19.92
C LYS A 168 3.95 4.19 20.74
N GLU A 169 3.06 3.77 21.62
CA GLU A 169 3.23 2.56 22.45
C GLU A 169 3.42 1.31 21.57
N PHE A 170 2.62 1.19 20.49
CA PHE A 170 2.73 0.09 19.53
C PHE A 170 4.11 0.08 18.84
N MET A 171 4.58 1.23 18.35
CA MET A 171 5.89 1.34 17.69
C MET A 171 7.04 0.97 18.64
N ASP A 172 7.02 1.48 19.86
CA ASP A 172 8.02 1.15 20.89
C ASP A 172 8.00 -0.34 21.24
N ARG A 173 6.80 -0.93 21.36
CA ARG A 173 6.62 -2.37 21.59
C ARG A 173 7.14 -3.21 20.42
N CYS A 174 6.95 -2.78 19.15
CA CYS A 174 7.51 -3.48 18.00
C CYS A 174 9.03 -3.59 18.09
N VAL A 175 9.71 -2.49 18.46
CA VAL A 175 11.15 -2.47 18.58
C VAL A 175 11.63 -3.32 19.78
N SER A 176 11.02 -3.17 20.96
CA SER A 176 11.40 -3.93 22.16
C SER A 176 11.19 -5.43 21.98
N THR A 177 10.02 -5.83 21.44
CA THR A 177 9.72 -7.24 21.14
C THR A 177 10.67 -7.82 20.10
N ALA A 178 11.02 -7.05 19.07
CA ALA A 178 11.94 -7.53 18.04
C ALA A 178 13.38 -7.67 18.58
N LYS A 179 13.81 -6.80 19.52
CA LYS A 179 15.08 -6.96 20.23
C LYS A 179 15.11 -8.22 21.13
N GLU A 180 14.02 -8.48 21.83
CA GLU A 180 13.89 -9.63 22.70
C GLU A 180 13.84 -10.96 21.92
N LYS A 181 12.98 -11.03 20.88
CA LYS A 181 12.72 -12.26 20.13
C LYS A 181 13.68 -12.51 18.98
N GLY A 182 14.44 -11.50 18.55
CA GLY A 182 15.30 -11.55 17.37
C GLY A 182 14.56 -11.46 16.02
N TYR A 183 13.24 -11.24 16.03
CA TYR A 183 12.43 -11.10 14.81
C TYR A 183 11.23 -10.19 15.03
N ALA A 184 10.75 -9.56 13.95
CA ALA A 184 9.43 -8.94 13.88
C ALA A 184 8.43 -9.87 13.17
N GLN A 185 7.12 -9.75 13.48
CA GLN A 185 6.09 -10.67 13.03
C GLN A 185 4.85 -9.92 12.54
N THR A 186 4.21 -10.48 11.49
CA THR A 186 2.91 -9.99 10.98
C THR A 186 1.74 -10.59 11.75
N ILE A 187 0.54 -10.06 11.48
CA ILE A 187 -0.73 -10.58 12.03
C ILE A 187 -0.98 -12.06 11.67
N MET A 188 -0.49 -12.52 10.51
CA MET A 188 -0.61 -13.92 10.06
C MET A 188 0.60 -14.79 10.44
N GLY A 189 1.50 -14.29 11.29
CA GLY A 189 2.61 -15.07 11.82
C GLY A 189 3.86 -15.11 10.95
N ARG A 190 3.94 -14.38 9.84
CA ARG A 190 5.17 -14.25 9.06
C ARG A 190 6.24 -13.58 9.90
N ARG A 191 7.45 -14.15 9.94
CA ARG A 191 8.59 -13.65 10.72
C ARG A 191 9.68 -13.11 9.81
N ARG A 192 10.25 -11.96 10.21
CA ARG A 192 11.47 -11.41 9.64
C ARG A 192 12.54 -11.36 10.73
N PRO A 193 13.65 -12.08 10.59
CA PRO A 193 14.81 -11.94 11.48
C PRO A 193 15.33 -10.49 11.48
N MET A 194 15.78 -10.01 12.64
CA MET A 194 16.23 -8.61 12.85
C MET A 194 17.65 -8.54 13.40
N PRO A 195 18.65 -9.11 12.71
CA PRO A 195 20.04 -9.08 13.17
C PRO A 195 20.59 -7.65 13.28
N GLU A 196 20.01 -6.70 12.53
CA GLU A 196 20.40 -5.30 12.54
C GLU A 196 20.26 -4.66 13.92
N LEU A 197 19.31 -5.12 14.74
CA LEU A 197 19.01 -4.53 16.05
C LEU A 197 20.13 -4.73 17.09
N THR A 198 21.00 -5.73 16.89
CA THR A 198 22.15 -6.01 17.76
C THR A 198 23.46 -5.42 17.24
N SER A 199 23.42 -4.70 16.11
CA SER A 199 24.60 -4.10 15.50
C SER A 199 25.18 -2.99 16.37
N SER A 200 26.51 -2.94 16.52
CA SER A 200 27.23 -1.82 17.13
C SER A 200 27.18 -0.56 16.26
N ASN A 201 27.00 -0.71 14.94
CA ASN A 201 26.88 0.43 14.04
C ASN A 201 25.52 1.12 14.22
N TYR A 202 25.55 2.41 14.55
CA TYR A 202 24.36 3.23 14.80
C TYR A 202 23.38 3.23 13.62
N ASN A 203 23.87 3.42 12.40
CA ASN A 203 23.01 3.49 11.21
C ASN A 203 22.32 2.15 10.93
N THR A 204 23.04 1.04 11.05
CA THR A 204 22.48 -0.32 10.91
C THR A 204 21.42 -0.58 11.97
N ARG A 205 21.70 -0.23 13.23
CA ARG A 205 20.73 -0.41 14.33
C ARG A 205 19.47 0.43 14.12
N THR A 206 19.63 1.71 13.77
CA THR A 206 18.48 2.60 13.50
C THR A 206 17.66 2.12 12.29
N PHE A 207 18.31 1.56 11.26
CA PHE A 207 17.62 0.90 10.16
C PHE A 207 16.81 -0.30 10.66
N GLY A 208 17.38 -1.14 11.53
CA GLY A 208 16.71 -2.28 12.15
C GLY A 208 15.48 -1.85 12.99
N GLU A 209 15.58 -0.76 13.74
CA GLU A 209 14.46 -0.22 14.52
C GLU A 209 13.30 0.23 13.61
N ARG A 210 13.59 0.95 12.52
CA ARG A 210 12.57 1.30 11.52
C ARG A 210 11.96 0.05 10.85
N ALA A 211 12.78 -0.92 10.54
CA ALA A 211 12.31 -2.18 9.95
C ALA A 211 11.42 -2.98 10.92
N ALA A 212 11.71 -2.95 12.23
CA ALA A 212 10.90 -3.60 13.26
C ALA A 212 9.53 -2.93 13.44
N MET A 213 9.45 -1.60 13.32
CA MET A 213 8.18 -0.86 13.33
C MET A 213 7.35 -1.11 12.07
N ASN A 214 8.00 -1.11 10.90
CA ASN A 214 7.33 -1.24 9.61
C ASN A 214 6.82 -2.65 9.34
N MET A 215 7.58 -3.69 9.71
CA MET A 215 7.30 -5.08 9.34
C MET A 215 5.91 -5.58 9.77
N PRO A 216 5.41 -5.34 11.00
CA PRO A 216 4.08 -5.78 11.39
C PRO A 216 2.98 -5.16 10.53
N VAL A 217 3.13 -3.92 10.12
CA VAL A 217 2.13 -3.19 9.32
C VAL A 217 2.22 -3.57 7.85
N GLN A 218 3.35 -3.30 7.20
CA GLN A 218 3.54 -3.56 5.77
C GLN A 218 3.48 -5.05 5.43
N GLY A 219 4.07 -5.90 6.29
CA GLY A 219 4.03 -7.34 6.11
C GLY A 219 2.62 -7.91 6.26
N SER A 220 1.83 -7.38 7.21
CA SER A 220 0.43 -7.79 7.36
C SER A 220 -0.42 -7.37 6.16
N ALA A 221 -0.22 -6.17 5.61
CA ALA A 221 -0.86 -5.74 4.37
C ALA A 221 -0.49 -6.68 3.20
N ALA A 222 0.78 -7.10 3.11
CA ALA A 222 1.22 -8.07 2.11
C ALA A 222 0.59 -9.46 2.30
N ASP A 223 0.39 -9.91 3.53
CA ASP A 223 -0.29 -11.18 3.83
C ASP A 223 -1.79 -11.10 3.48
N ILE A 224 -2.45 -9.98 3.80
CA ILE A 224 -3.86 -9.74 3.48
C ILE A 224 -4.09 -9.80 1.97
N ILE A 225 -3.31 -9.07 1.17
CA ILE A 225 -3.51 -9.07 -0.29
C ILE A 225 -3.22 -10.43 -0.91
N LYS A 226 -2.23 -11.18 -0.42
CA LYS A 226 -1.97 -12.55 -0.87
C LYS A 226 -3.12 -13.50 -0.56
N ALA A 227 -3.70 -13.41 0.62
CA ALA A 227 -4.88 -14.18 0.98
C ALA A 227 -6.09 -13.79 0.11
N ALA A 228 -6.25 -12.49 -0.18
CA ALA A 228 -7.28 -11.98 -1.09
C ALA A 228 -7.09 -12.52 -2.52
N MET A 229 -5.84 -12.57 -3.04
CA MET A 229 -5.53 -13.18 -4.34
C MET A 229 -6.02 -14.63 -4.43
N ILE A 230 -5.69 -15.44 -3.41
CA ILE A 230 -6.08 -16.86 -3.36
C ILE A 230 -7.61 -16.98 -3.31
N LYS A 231 -8.26 -16.20 -2.43
CA LYS A 231 -9.72 -16.21 -2.28
C LYS A 231 -10.41 -15.78 -3.58
N THR A 232 -9.93 -14.72 -4.22
CA THR A 232 -10.47 -14.23 -5.50
C THR A 232 -10.32 -15.27 -6.61
N ALA A 233 -9.12 -15.84 -6.77
CA ALA A 233 -8.87 -16.86 -7.80
C ALA A 233 -9.76 -18.10 -7.60
N GLN A 234 -9.94 -18.55 -6.35
CA GLN A 234 -10.83 -19.67 -6.03
C GLN A 234 -12.30 -19.32 -6.33
N ALA A 235 -12.76 -18.14 -5.93
CA ALA A 235 -14.13 -17.71 -6.13
C ALA A 235 -14.50 -17.57 -7.63
N LEU A 236 -13.60 -17.01 -8.45
CA LEU A 236 -13.77 -16.97 -9.91
C LEU A 236 -13.93 -18.38 -10.51
N LYS A 237 -13.12 -19.33 -10.03
CA LYS A 237 -13.18 -20.73 -10.47
C LYS A 237 -14.49 -21.40 -10.03
N ASP A 238 -14.91 -21.22 -8.79
CA ASP A 238 -16.14 -21.84 -8.25
C ASP A 238 -17.39 -21.32 -8.98
N LYS A 239 -17.38 -20.05 -9.36
CA LYS A 239 -18.42 -19.44 -10.19
C LYS A 239 -18.32 -19.80 -11.67
N LYS A 240 -17.26 -20.53 -12.08
CA LYS A 240 -16.97 -20.90 -13.47
C LYS A 240 -16.86 -19.71 -14.43
N LEU A 241 -16.41 -18.56 -13.91
CA LEU A 241 -16.17 -17.37 -14.72
C LEU A 241 -14.92 -17.55 -15.58
N LYS A 242 -14.93 -16.94 -16.75
CA LYS A 242 -13.77 -16.85 -17.66
C LYS A 242 -12.80 -15.74 -17.26
N SER A 243 -13.25 -14.86 -16.38
CA SER A 243 -12.46 -13.76 -15.78
C SER A 243 -11.21 -14.30 -15.09
N ARG A 244 -10.08 -13.58 -15.23
CA ARG A 244 -8.76 -14.03 -14.74
C ARG A 244 -8.09 -12.95 -13.92
N LEU A 245 -7.57 -13.30 -12.75
CA LEU A 245 -6.62 -12.46 -12.01
C LEU A 245 -5.29 -12.43 -12.78
N ILE A 246 -4.87 -11.26 -13.25
CA ILE A 246 -3.70 -11.11 -14.13
C ILE A 246 -2.54 -10.37 -13.51
N LEU A 247 -2.77 -9.40 -12.60
CA LEU A 247 -1.73 -8.61 -11.95
C LEU A 247 -2.04 -8.36 -10.48
N GLN A 248 -0.96 -8.25 -9.70
CA GLN A 248 -0.95 -7.66 -8.36
C GLN A 248 0.04 -6.49 -8.35
N VAL A 249 -0.40 -5.31 -7.95
CA VAL A 249 0.40 -4.10 -7.90
C VAL A 249 0.21 -3.41 -6.56
N HIS A 250 1.22 -3.44 -5.69
CA HIS A 250 1.17 -2.89 -4.32
C HIS A 250 -0.01 -3.44 -3.50
N ASP A 251 -1.10 -2.70 -3.41
CA ASP A 251 -2.36 -2.99 -2.72
C ASP A 251 -3.55 -3.20 -3.69
N GLU A 252 -3.24 -3.39 -4.97
CA GLU A 252 -4.21 -3.57 -6.06
C GLU A 252 -4.21 -5.00 -6.59
N LEU A 253 -5.39 -5.48 -7.00
CA LEU A 253 -5.60 -6.69 -7.78
C LEU A 253 -6.30 -6.35 -9.09
N ILE A 254 -5.73 -6.82 -10.22
CA ILE A 254 -6.28 -6.56 -11.54
C ILE A 254 -6.79 -7.86 -12.16
N ILE A 255 -8.05 -7.84 -12.56
CA ILE A 255 -8.73 -8.93 -13.30
C ILE A 255 -8.95 -8.49 -14.73
N GLU A 256 -8.70 -9.39 -15.69
CA GLU A 256 -9.22 -9.31 -17.05
C GLU A 256 -10.53 -10.09 -17.11
N ALA A 257 -11.64 -9.43 -17.42
CA ALA A 257 -12.98 -10.02 -17.42
C ALA A 257 -13.67 -9.82 -18.78
N PRO A 258 -14.33 -10.85 -19.36
CA PRO A 258 -15.27 -10.65 -20.45
C PRO A 258 -16.31 -9.59 -20.06
N GLU A 259 -16.72 -8.73 -20.99
CA GLU A 259 -17.67 -7.64 -20.71
C GLU A 259 -18.95 -8.13 -20.03
N GLY A 260 -19.46 -9.29 -20.45
CA GLY A 260 -20.66 -9.91 -19.84
C GLY A 260 -20.48 -10.45 -18.42
N GLU A 261 -19.23 -10.59 -17.94
CA GLU A 261 -18.91 -11.03 -16.58
C GLU A 261 -18.43 -9.89 -15.67
N ALA A 262 -18.23 -8.68 -16.22
CA ALA A 262 -17.55 -7.60 -15.55
C ALA A 262 -18.20 -7.18 -14.21
N GLU A 263 -19.51 -7.12 -14.16
CA GLU A 263 -20.24 -6.75 -12.93
C GLU A 263 -20.10 -7.84 -11.86
N GLU A 264 -20.35 -9.10 -12.21
CA GLU A 264 -20.24 -10.23 -11.26
C GLU A 264 -18.80 -10.39 -10.77
N ALA A 265 -17.81 -10.35 -11.67
CA ALA A 265 -16.41 -10.46 -11.31
C ALA A 265 -15.92 -9.28 -10.44
N GLY A 266 -16.42 -8.06 -10.70
CA GLY A 266 -16.11 -6.87 -9.89
C GLY A 266 -16.68 -6.96 -8.48
N LEU A 267 -17.93 -7.39 -8.33
CA LEU A 267 -18.55 -7.61 -7.01
C LEU A 267 -17.82 -8.70 -6.23
N LEU A 268 -17.48 -9.81 -6.92
CA LEU A 268 -16.73 -10.91 -6.33
C LEU A 268 -15.34 -10.49 -5.85
N LEU A 269 -14.62 -9.72 -6.67
CA LEU A 269 -13.31 -9.16 -6.32
C LEU A 269 -13.41 -8.32 -5.04
N LYS A 270 -14.37 -7.39 -5.00
CA LYS A 270 -14.62 -6.54 -3.83
C LYS A 270 -14.92 -7.36 -2.59
N GLU A 271 -15.86 -8.28 -2.66
CA GLU A 271 -16.24 -9.15 -1.55
C GLU A 271 -15.06 -9.98 -1.03
N CYS A 272 -14.28 -10.59 -1.93
CA CYS A 272 -13.12 -11.40 -1.56
C CYS A 272 -12.04 -10.57 -0.86
N MET A 273 -11.78 -9.35 -1.34
CA MET A 273 -10.78 -8.47 -0.76
C MET A 273 -11.24 -7.89 0.59
N GLU A 274 -12.46 -7.40 0.70
CA GLU A 274 -12.98 -6.78 1.93
C GLU A 274 -13.16 -7.79 3.08
N ASN A 275 -13.52 -9.04 2.76
CA ASN A 275 -13.82 -10.07 3.74
C ASN A 275 -12.73 -11.14 3.91
N VAL A 276 -11.50 -10.83 3.52
CA VAL A 276 -10.39 -11.79 3.65
C VAL A 276 -9.92 -11.98 5.08
N LEU A 277 -9.96 -10.93 5.87
CA LEU A 277 -9.56 -10.92 7.29
C LEU A 277 -10.42 -9.92 8.07
N LYS A 278 -10.90 -10.33 9.25
CA LYS A 278 -11.64 -9.45 10.14
C LYS A 278 -10.66 -8.63 11.00
N LEU A 279 -10.67 -7.33 10.83
CA LEU A 279 -9.94 -6.36 11.66
C LEU A 279 -10.92 -5.60 12.58
N SER A 280 -10.38 -4.75 13.48
CA SER A 280 -11.19 -3.80 14.27
C SER A 280 -11.75 -2.64 13.44
N VAL A 281 -11.31 -2.51 12.20
CA VAL A 281 -11.79 -1.54 11.20
C VAL A 281 -12.12 -2.28 9.91
N PRO A 282 -13.09 -1.82 9.10
CA PRO A 282 -13.40 -2.47 7.83
C PRO A 282 -12.23 -2.37 6.85
N LEU A 283 -11.97 -3.41 6.09
CA LEU A 283 -11.20 -3.31 4.87
C LEU A 283 -12.12 -2.75 3.78
N LYS A 284 -11.71 -1.68 3.11
CA LYS A 284 -12.49 -1.05 2.03
C LYS A 284 -11.75 -1.17 0.71
N VAL A 285 -12.49 -1.53 -0.33
CA VAL A 285 -11.97 -1.71 -1.69
C VAL A 285 -12.79 -0.89 -2.66
N GLU A 286 -12.13 -0.09 -3.46
CA GLU A 286 -12.71 0.54 -4.64
C GLU A 286 -12.45 -0.35 -5.84
N VAL A 287 -13.50 -0.67 -6.61
CA VAL A 287 -13.37 -1.43 -7.86
C VAL A 287 -13.77 -0.54 -9.02
N LYS A 288 -12.88 -0.40 -9.99
CA LYS A 288 -13.12 0.34 -11.22
C LYS A 288 -12.94 -0.56 -12.44
N ALA A 289 -13.76 -0.34 -13.46
CA ALA A 289 -13.68 -1.01 -14.75
C ALA A 289 -13.18 -0.04 -15.82
N GLY A 290 -12.40 -0.55 -16.77
CA GLY A 290 -11.91 0.26 -17.90
C GLY A 290 -11.46 -0.57 -19.09
N LYS A 291 -11.36 0.08 -20.25
CA LYS A 291 -10.80 -0.50 -21.49
C LYS A 291 -9.27 -0.39 -21.54
N SER A 292 -8.68 0.24 -20.56
CA SER A 292 -7.23 0.32 -20.35
C SER A 292 -6.94 0.41 -18.86
N TRP A 293 -5.73 0.08 -18.46
CA TRP A 293 -5.32 0.26 -17.06
C TRP A 293 -5.29 1.74 -16.62
N TYR A 294 -5.23 2.66 -17.58
CA TYR A 294 -5.35 4.09 -17.30
C TYR A 294 -6.76 4.47 -16.81
N GLU A 295 -7.79 3.89 -17.39
CA GLU A 295 -9.20 4.20 -17.07
C GLU A 295 -9.66 3.62 -15.73
N THR A 296 -8.92 2.65 -15.18
CA THR A 296 -9.22 2.06 -13.87
C THR A 296 -8.66 2.87 -12.68
N LYS A 297 -8.06 4.07 -12.93
CA LYS A 297 -7.44 4.91 -11.87
C LYS A 297 -8.14 6.27 -11.66
#